data_a106c266622ecb08255501d1d47badae
#
_entry.id   a106c266622ecb08255501d1d47badae
#
_cell.length_a   1.000
_cell.length_b   1.000
_cell.length_c   1.000
_cell.angle_alpha   90.00
_cell.angle_beta   90.00
_cell.angle_gamma   90.00
#
_symmetry.space_group_name_H-M   'P 1'
#
loop_
_entity.id
_entity.type
_entity.pdbx_description
1 polymer ?
#
loop_
_entity_poly.entity_id
_entity_poly.type
_entity_poly.pdbx_seq_one_letter_code
_entity_poly.pdbx_strand_id
1 'polypeptide(L)'
;MKNNPNLPGNTPGNSYFLPIASLIFSVAMFLLVGRAVANNAVLRSIFSCQAQGLGGLIPTIKVWYQQGTNLSFIPAGEVIKKVWLNDPSQVTIDFDGPVCMQFGQDSNSSGGDCKNSSANVIQLRRIQKLDIPGLPPTNNTLLTVVTEAQGRNKLYTFRVLYETDNPEYHTLAIFPDPSGQEGACARVSQ
;
A
#
# COMPACT_ATOMS: atom_id res chain seq x y z
N MET A 1 -67.65 50.11 -48.94
CA MET A 1 -66.74 51.14 -48.55
C MET A 1 -65.70 50.63 -47.56
N LYS A 2 -64.41 50.84 -47.95
CA LYS A 2 -63.14 50.77 -47.14
C LYS A 2 -62.80 49.43 -46.49
N ASN A 3 -61.87 48.66 -47.06
CA ASN A 3 -60.40 48.77 -46.95
C ASN A 3 -59.92 48.80 -45.51
N ASN A 4 -59.18 47.83 -45.02
CA ASN A 4 -57.74 47.70 -45.24
C ASN A 4 -57.16 46.42 -44.65
N PRO A 5 -56.16 45.81 -45.27
CA PRO A 5 -55.46 44.68 -44.73
C PRO A 5 -54.20 45.17 -43.94
N ASN A 6 -53.89 44.51 -42.86
CA ASN A 6 -52.55 44.58 -42.29
C ASN A 6 -52.04 43.19 -41.98
N LEU A 7 -51.18 42.74 -42.83
CA LEU A 7 -50.28 41.61 -42.60
C LEU A 7 -49.17 42.06 -41.61
N PRO A 8 -48.91 41.34 -40.55
CA PRO A 8 -47.65 41.52 -39.83
C PRO A 8 -46.56 40.66 -40.46
N GLY A 9 -45.44 41.33 -40.62
CA GLY A 9 -44.22 40.84 -41.24
C GLY A 9 -43.63 39.60 -40.57
N ASN A 10 -43.14 38.75 -41.45
CA ASN A 10 -42.38 37.56 -41.15
C ASN A 10 -40.95 37.98 -40.78
N THR A 11 -40.59 37.95 -39.51
CA THR A 11 -39.21 38.11 -39.09
C THR A 11 -38.49 36.76 -39.23
N PRO A 12 -37.37 36.69 -39.95
CA PRO A 12 -36.62 35.43 -40.03
C PRO A 12 -35.97 35.17 -38.66
N GLY A 13 -36.54 34.26 -37.92
CA GLY A 13 -35.93 33.78 -36.67
C GLY A 13 -34.59 33.13 -36.95
N ASN A 14 -33.59 33.62 -36.30
CA ASN A 14 -32.19 33.17 -36.38
C ASN A 14 -32.07 31.72 -35.88
N SER A 15 -32.23 30.73 -36.78
CA SER A 15 -32.13 29.28 -36.50
C SER A 15 -30.73 28.78 -36.21
N TYR A 16 -29.74 29.66 -36.13
CA TYR A 16 -28.32 29.28 -35.94
C TYR A 16 -27.91 29.18 -34.46
N PHE A 17 -28.72 29.64 -33.50
CA PHE A 17 -28.36 29.56 -32.08
C PHE A 17 -28.52 28.17 -31.46
N LEU A 18 -29.44 27.36 -31.96
CA LEU A 18 -29.72 26.02 -31.42
C LEU A 18 -28.56 25.00 -31.60
N PRO A 19 -27.89 24.92 -32.77
CA PRO A 19 -26.80 23.95 -32.92
C PRO A 19 -25.55 24.35 -32.12
N ILE A 20 -25.29 25.66 -31.93
CA ILE A 20 -24.13 26.14 -31.17
C ILE A 20 -24.28 25.83 -29.67
N ALA A 21 -25.48 26.06 -29.12
CA ALA A 21 -25.78 25.75 -27.72
C ALA A 21 -25.64 24.22 -27.43
N SER A 22 -26.08 23.38 -28.35
CA SER A 22 -25.96 21.91 -28.25
C SER A 22 -24.49 21.46 -28.27
N LEU A 23 -23.68 22.09 -29.10
CA LEU A 23 -22.26 21.74 -29.23
C LEU A 23 -21.46 22.15 -28.00
N ILE A 24 -21.75 23.29 -27.41
CA ILE A 24 -21.13 23.79 -26.16
C ILE A 24 -21.51 22.86 -25.00
N PHE A 25 -22.77 22.42 -24.92
CA PHE A 25 -23.22 21.53 -23.86
C PHE A 25 -22.54 20.15 -23.95
N SER A 26 -22.36 19.61 -25.17
CA SER A 26 -21.65 18.35 -25.39
C SER A 26 -20.16 18.43 -24.99
N VAL A 27 -19.46 19.52 -25.32
CA VAL A 27 -18.06 19.73 -24.96
C VAL A 27 -17.91 19.92 -23.44
N ALA A 28 -18.82 20.63 -22.78
CA ALA A 28 -18.81 20.78 -21.32
C ALA A 28 -19.03 19.45 -20.60
N MET A 29 -19.85 18.55 -21.14
CA MET A 29 -20.10 17.24 -20.57
C MET A 29 -18.88 16.31 -20.70
N PHE A 30 -18.09 16.44 -21.77
CA PHE A 30 -16.83 15.71 -21.92
C PHE A 30 -15.71 16.20 -20.98
N LEU A 31 -15.73 17.46 -20.58
CA LEU A 31 -14.76 18.01 -19.62
C LEU A 31 -15.08 17.65 -18.17
N LEU A 32 -16.33 17.23 -17.87
CA LEU A 32 -16.77 16.77 -16.54
C LEU A 32 -16.58 15.27 -16.32
N VAL A 33 -16.12 14.50 -17.32
CA VAL A 33 -15.61 13.16 -17.10
C VAL A 33 -14.30 13.32 -16.33
N GLY A 34 -14.43 13.57 -15.04
CA GLY A 34 -13.33 13.55 -14.10
C GLY A 34 -12.57 12.24 -14.34
N ARG A 35 -11.27 12.34 -14.57
CA ARG A 35 -10.39 11.20 -14.60
C ARG A 35 -10.62 10.44 -13.30
N ALA A 36 -11.40 9.35 -13.34
CA ALA A 36 -11.37 8.35 -12.31
C ALA A 36 -9.94 7.79 -12.35
N VAL A 37 -9.03 8.42 -11.65
CA VAL A 37 -7.74 7.83 -11.36
C VAL A 37 -8.07 6.66 -10.45
N ALA A 38 -8.18 5.48 -11.04
CA ALA A 38 -8.15 4.26 -10.27
C ALA A 38 -6.78 4.25 -9.58
N ASN A 39 -6.75 4.65 -8.33
CA ASN A 39 -5.59 4.52 -7.45
C ASN A 39 -5.38 3.02 -7.12
N ASN A 40 -5.21 2.21 -8.14
CA ASN A 40 -4.81 0.82 -8.00
C ASN A 40 -3.28 0.74 -7.99
N ALA A 41 -2.64 1.44 -7.06
CA ALA A 41 -1.24 1.21 -6.78
C ALA A 41 -1.10 -0.17 -6.11
N VAL A 42 -1.02 -1.22 -6.95
CA VAL A 42 -0.90 -2.61 -6.48
C VAL A 42 0.42 -2.81 -5.72
N LEU A 43 1.46 -2.09 -6.11
CA LEU A 43 2.81 -2.25 -5.58
C LEU A 43 3.39 -0.91 -5.12
N ARG A 44 3.93 -0.89 -3.91
CA ARG A 44 4.82 0.16 -3.39
C ARG A 44 6.22 -0.42 -3.25
N SER A 45 7.24 0.31 -3.64
CA SER A 45 8.63 -0.13 -3.55
C SER A 45 9.43 0.72 -2.57
N ILE A 46 10.41 0.09 -1.91
CA ILE A 46 11.37 0.74 -1.02
C ILE A 46 12.72 0.04 -1.15
N PHE A 47 13.83 0.76 -1.06
CA PHE A 47 15.15 0.15 -1.07
C PHE A 47 15.51 -0.47 0.29
N SER A 48 16.36 -1.49 0.25
CA SER A 48 16.78 -2.25 1.44
C SER A 48 17.31 -1.33 2.56
N CYS A 49 18.18 -0.39 2.25
CA CYS A 49 18.71 0.55 3.24
C CYS A 49 17.63 1.45 3.86
N GLN A 50 16.67 1.90 3.08
CA GLN A 50 15.53 2.67 3.58
C GLN A 50 14.65 1.81 4.48
N ALA A 51 14.41 0.56 4.07
CA ALA A 51 13.62 -0.39 4.83
C ALA A 51 14.29 -0.81 6.15
N GLN A 52 15.62 -0.76 6.23
CA GLN A 52 16.39 -0.97 7.48
C GLN A 52 16.38 0.26 8.40
N GLY A 53 15.81 1.39 7.94
CA GLY A 53 15.80 2.63 8.73
C GLY A 53 17.14 3.35 8.79
N LEU A 54 18.08 3.06 7.90
CA LEU A 54 19.42 3.70 7.90
C LEU A 54 19.35 5.20 7.61
N GLY A 55 18.23 5.69 7.07
CA GLY A 55 17.92 7.11 6.93
C GLY A 55 17.35 7.77 8.19
N GLY A 56 17.30 7.08 9.33
CA GLY A 56 16.81 7.60 10.62
C GLY A 56 15.29 7.53 10.81
N LEU A 57 14.51 7.07 9.81
CA LEU A 57 13.06 6.92 9.90
C LEU A 57 12.67 5.44 9.87
N ILE A 58 11.76 5.05 10.76
CA ILE A 58 11.19 3.71 10.75
C ILE A 58 10.16 3.65 9.60
N PRO A 59 10.36 2.78 8.58
CA PRO A 59 9.41 2.63 7.48
C PRO A 59 8.06 2.12 7.98
N THR A 60 7.00 2.55 7.31
CA THR A 60 5.64 2.24 7.72
C THR A 60 4.96 1.30 6.73
N ILE A 61 4.29 0.27 7.26
CA ILE A 61 3.39 -0.62 6.54
C ILE A 61 1.97 -0.33 7.02
N LYS A 62 1.03 -0.18 6.09
CA LYS A 62 -0.39 -0.03 6.38
C LYS A 62 -1.12 -1.36 6.15
N VAL A 63 -2.04 -1.69 7.03
CA VAL A 63 -2.86 -2.91 6.93
C VAL A 63 -4.35 -2.56 7.03
N TRP A 64 -5.17 -3.21 6.20
CA TRP A 64 -6.61 -2.97 6.08
C TRP A 64 -7.41 -4.23 6.38
N TYR A 65 -8.69 -4.07 6.78
CA TYR A 65 -9.56 -5.20 7.15
C TYR A 65 -9.86 -6.18 6.01
N GLN A 66 -10.07 -5.66 4.81
CA GLN A 66 -10.60 -6.47 3.70
C GLN A 66 -9.53 -7.12 2.86
N GLN A 67 -8.29 -6.68 3.00
CA GLN A 67 -7.19 -7.11 2.15
C GLN A 67 -5.92 -7.35 2.97
N GLY A 68 -5.23 -8.43 2.65
CA GLY A 68 -3.87 -8.65 3.16
C GLY A 68 -2.88 -7.69 2.51
N THR A 69 -1.91 -7.21 3.28
CA THR A 69 -0.76 -6.45 2.78
C THR A 69 0.45 -7.36 2.75
N ASN A 70 1.05 -7.54 1.59
CA ASN A 70 2.25 -8.33 1.44
C ASN A 70 3.50 -7.47 1.65
N LEU A 71 4.45 -7.98 2.41
CA LEU A 71 5.82 -7.48 2.49
C LEU A 71 6.70 -8.46 1.75
N SER A 72 7.24 -8.08 0.59
CA SER A 72 7.98 -8.97 -0.29
C SER A 72 9.47 -8.64 -0.31
N PHE A 73 10.30 -9.62 -0.03
CA PHE A 73 11.76 -9.58 -0.13
C PHE A 73 12.27 -10.25 -1.41
N ILE A 74 11.36 -10.72 -2.28
CA ILE A 74 11.72 -11.37 -3.56
C ILE A 74 12.63 -10.51 -4.42
N PRO A 75 12.36 -9.18 -4.64
CA PRO A 75 13.23 -8.38 -5.48
C PRO A 75 14.63 -8.19 -4.91
N ALA A 76 14.76 -8.20 -3.57
CA ALA A 76 16.06 -8.11 -2.89
C ALA A 76 16.83 -9.44 -2.88
N GLY A 77 16.20 -10.56 -3.29
CA GLY A 77 16.79 -11.89 -3.21
C GLY A 77 17.07 -12.34 -1.79
N GLU A 78 16.23 -11.95 -0.83
CA GLU A 78 16.43 -12.21 0.59
C GLU A 78 15.43 -13.25 1.10
N VAL A 79 15.92 -14.15 1.95
CA VAL A 79 15.13 -15.18 2.63
C VAL A 79 14.87 -14.77 4.07
N ILE A 80 13.64 -14.89 4.52
CA ILE A 80 13.22 -14.55 5.87
C ILE A 80 13.69 -15.63 6.83
N LYS A 81 14.45 -15.24 7.86
CA LYS A 81 14.98 -16.17 8.88
C LYS A 81 14.20 -16.08 10.17
N LYS A 82 13.78 -14.88 10.59
CA LYS A 82 13.08 -14.68 11.85
C LYS A 82 12.16 -13.47 11.78
N VAL A 83 11.02 -13.57 12.47
CA VAL A 83 10.02 -12.52 12.53
C VAL A 83 9.53 -12.35 13.97
N TRP A 84 9.37 -11.10 14.39
CA TRP A 84 8.71 -10.73 15.65
C TRP A 84 7.63 -9.69 15.38
N LEU A 85 6.49 -9.89 15.97
CA LEU A 85 5.39 -8.93 16.02
C LEU A 85 5.14 -8.57 17.48
N ASN A 86 5.27 -7.29 17.83
CA ASN A 86 5.19 -6.87 19.23
C ASN A 86 3.78 -6.97 19.79
N ASP A 87 2.78 -6.56 19.01
CA ASP A 87 1.36 -6.63 19.40
C ASP A 87 0.58 -7.36 18.31
N PRO A 88 0.17 -8.61 18.54
CA PRO A 88 -0.61 -9.40 17.59
C PRO A 88 -2.12 -9.17 17.72
N SER A 89 -2.59 -8.28 18.61
CA SER A 89 -4.02 -8.15 18.92
C SER A 89 -4.87 -7.69 17.74
N GLN A 90 -4.30 -7.07 16.71
CA GLN A 90 -5.03 -6.50 15.59
C GLN A 90 -4.51 -6.93 14.21
N VAL A 91 -3.51 -7.80 14.16
CA VAL A 91 -2.93 -8.26 12.89
C VAL A 91 -2.47 -9.71 12.99
N THR A 92 -2.74 -10.49 11.95
CA THR A 92 -2.20 -11.84 11.77
C THR A 92 -1.09 -11.81 10.72
N ILE A 93 -0.18 -12.77 10.85
CA ILE A 93 0.95 -12.96 9.92
C ILE A 93 0.83 -14.34 9.28
N ASP A 94 1.07 -14.38 7.97
CA ASP A 94 1.22 -15.61 7.19
C ASP A 94 2.45 -15.51 6.28
N PHE A 95 2.97 -16.65 5.80
CA PHE A 95 4.20 -16.75 5.03
C PHE A 95 4.01 -17.60 3.78
N ASP A 96 4.74 -17.29 2.73
CA ASP A 96 4.75 -18.07 1.48
C ASP A 96 5.58 -19.37 1.56
N GLY A 97 6.27 -19.61 2.69
CA GLY A 97 7.08 -20.80 2.92
C GLY A 97 7.41 -20.99 4.40
N PRO A 98 8.16 -22.02 4.76
CA PRO A 98 8.55 -22.28 6.15
C PRO A 98 9.46 -21.18 6.68
N VAL A 99 9.14 -20.69 7.89
CA VAL A 99 9.92 -19.71 8.66
C VAL A 99 10.18 -20.29 10.05
N CYS A 100 11.38 -20.05 10.56
CA CYS A 100 11.70 -20.37 11.94
C CYS A 100 10.99 -19.38 12.87
N MET A 101 9.88 -19.82 13.47
CA MET A 101 9.21 -19.04 14.52
C MET A 101 9.64 -19.56 15.90
N GLN A 102 10.33 -18.75 16.66
CA GLN A 102 10.52 -18.95 18.10
C GLN A 102 9.47 -18.12 18.84
N PHE A 103 8.35 -18.75 19.22
CA PHE A 103 7.51 -18.24 20.29
C PHE A 103 8.20 -18.61 21.60
N GLY A 104 8.53 -17.59 22.41
CA GLY A 104 9.27 -17.77 23.65
C GLY A 104 8.74 -18.92 24.46
N GLN A 105 9.56 -19.88 24.68
CA GLN A 105 9.77 -20.73 25.82
C GLN A 105 10.34 -22.11 25.44
N ASP A 106 11.35 -22.52 26.23
CA ASP A 106 11.95 -23.84 26.34
C ASP A 106 12.86 -24.33 25.22
N SER A 107 14.14 -24.18 25.54
CA SER A 107 15.31 -24.67 24.81
C SER A 107 15.38 -26.22 24.67
N ASN A 108 14.30 -26.97 24.90
CA ASN A 108 14.26 -28.43 24.87
C ASN A 108 13.20 -29.02 23.93
N SER A 109 12.40 -28.25 23.23
CA SER A 109 11.65 -28.81 22.11
C SER A 109 12.54 -28.75 20.89
N SER A 110 12.90 -29.90 20.36
CA SER A 110 13.54 -30.11 19.06
C SER A 110 12.83 -29.28 17.98
N GLY A 111 13.23 -28.02 17.90
CA GLY A 111 12.72 -27.06 16.96
C GLY A 111 12.98 -27.57 15.55
N GLY A 112 11.95 -27.58 14.74
CA GLY A 112 12.06 -27.89 13.32
C GLY A 112 13.25 -27.11 12.74
N ASP A 113 13.99 -27.77 11.87
CA ASP A 113 15.22 -27.30 11.26
C ASP A 113 15.10 -25.87 10.73
N CYS A 114 15.59 -24.89 11.51
CA CYS A 114 15.70 -23.50 11.05
C CYS A 114 16.63 -23.33 9.83
N LYS A 115 17.25 -24.41 9.40
CA LYS A 115 18.09 -24.46 8.19
C LYS A 115 17.29 -24.37 6.90
N ASN A 116 16.00 -24.69 6.91
CA ASN A 116 15.15 -24.79 5.71
C ASN A 116 14.18 -23.61 5.57
N SER A 117 14.45 -22.48 6.17
CA SER A 117 13.63 -21.29 5.92
C SER A 117 13.74 -20.88 4.45
N SER A 118 12.60 -20.81 3.76
CA SER A 118 12.53 -20.47 2.33
C SER A 118 11.51 -19.36 2.03
N ALA A 119 10.88 -18.80 3.05
CA ALA A 119 9.92 -17.73 2.86
C ALA A 119 10.60 -16.43 2.41
N ASN A 120 9.97 -15.75 1.45
CA ASN A 120 10.39 -14.46 0.93
C ASN A 120 9.29 -13.40 1.06
N VAL A 121 8.07 -13.81 1.42
CA VAL A 121 6.92 -12.93 1.57
C VAL A 121 6.27 -13.12 2.93
N ILE A 122 5.90 -12.00 3.55
CA ILE A 122 5.05 -11.95 4.73
C ILE A 122 3.73 -11.35 4.32
N GLN A 123 2.62 -12.02 4.56
CA GLN A 123 1.29 -11.45 4.44
C GLN A 123 0.81 -10.99 5.81
N LEU A 124 0.52 -9.70 5.93
CA LEU A 124 -0.11 -9.10 7.10
C LEU A 124 -1.59 -8.91 6.82
N ARG A 125 -2.45 -9.37 7.72
CA ARG A 125 -3.90 -9.17 7.61
C ARG A 125 -4.43 -8.52 8.87
N ARG A 126 -5.09 -7.38 8.71
CA ARG A 126 -5.77 -6.73 9.82
C ARG A 126 -6.97 -7.58 10.26
N ILE A 127 -7.10 -7.77 11.57
CA ILE A 127 -8.23 -8.45 12.21
C ILE A 127 -8.94 -7.50 13.18
N GLN A 128 -10.12 -7.88 13.61
CA GLN A 128 -10.79 -7.18 14.71
C GLN A 128 -9.93 -7.31 15.97
N LYS A 129 -9.85 -6.22 16.74
CA LYS A 129 -9.02 -6.17 17.95
C LYS A 129 -9.42 -7.28 18.92
N LEU A 130 -8.43 -8.06 19.31
CA LEU A 130 -8.56 -9.06 20.36
C LEU A 130 -8.22 -8.41 21.70
N ASP A 131 -8.97 -8.77 22.75
CA ASP A 131 -8.66 -8.38 24.12
C ASP A 131 -7.67 -9.39 24.71
N ILE A 132 -6.40 -9.00 24.75
CA ILE A 132 -5.31 -9.84 25.30
C ILE A 132 -4.94 -9.28 26.67
N PRO A 133 -5.14 -10.05 27.75
CA PRO A 133 -4.81 -9.62 29.11
C PRO A 133 -3.35 -9.20 29.25
N GLY A 134 -3.12 -8.00 29.83
CA GLY A 134 -1.77 -7.48 30.04
C GLY A 134 -1.14 -6.76 28.85
N LEU A 135 -1.80 -6.76 27.68
CA LEU A 135 -1.34 -5.99 26.52
C LEU A 135 -2.01 -4.61 26.50
N PRO A 136 -1.23 -3.50 26.56
CA PRO A 136 -1.81 -2.17 26.52
C PRO A 136 -2.43 -1.88 25.14
N PRO A 137 -3.50 -1.07 25.05
CA PRO A 137 -4.09 -0.71 23.78
C PRO A 137 -3.12 0.17 22.97
N THR A 138 -2.85 -0.23 21.75
CA THR A 138 -2.00 0.52 20.80
C THR A 138 -2.72 0.74 19.48
N ASN A 139 -2.38 1.83 18.77
CA ASN A 139 -2.90 2.13 17.44
C ASN A 139 -1.96 1.64 16.33
N ASN A 140 -0.84 1.05 16.69
CA ASN A 140 0.15 0.50 15.78
C ASN A 140 0.96 -0.57 16.50
N THR A 141 1.70 -1.37 15.73
CA THR A 141 2.66 -2.32 16.29
C THR A 141 3.97 -2.26 15.53
N LEU A 142 4.99 -2.93 16.04
CA LEU A 142 6.26 -3.09 15.34
C LEU A 142 6.38 -4.52 14.82
N LEU A 143 6.75 -4.62 13.54
CA LEU A 143 7.15 -5.84 12.88
C LEU A 143 8.66 -5.80 12.68
N THR A 144 9.38 -6.73 13.28
CA THR A 144 10.82 -6.90 13.08
C THR A 144 11.10 -8.16 12.30
N VAL A 145 11.89 -8.05 11.23
CA VAL A 145 12.22 -9.14 10.32
C VAL A 145 13.74 -9.25 10.19
N VAL A 146 14.26 -10.46 10.37
CA VAL A 146 15.64 -10.79 10.00
C VAL A 146 15.60 -11.58 8.71
N THR A 147 16.34 -11.13 7.73
CA THR A 147 16.54 -11.83 6.45
C THR A 147 17.98 -12.21 6.24
N GLU A 148 18.21 -13.11 5.28
CA GLU A 148 19.54 -13.48 4.82
C GLU A 148 19.61 -13.38 3.30
N ALA A 149 20.70 -12.78 2.81
CA ALA A 149 21.08 -12.81 1.41
C ALA A 149 22.59 -12.95 1.30
N GLN A 150 23.08 -13.87 0.48
CA GLN A 150 24.51 -14.09 0.24
C GLN A 150 25.32 -14.29 1.54
N GLY A 151 24.75 -15.03 2.51
CA GLY A 151 25.41 -15.30 3.82
C GLY A 151 25.47 -14.11 4.78
N ARG A 152 24.78 -13.00 4.47
CA ARG A 152 24.70 -11.81 5.34
C ARG A 152 23.27 -11.62 5.84
N ASN A 153 23.15 -11.41 7.14
CA ASN A 153 21.87 -11.07 7.75
C ASN A 153 21.61 -9.57 7.69
N LYS A 154 20.33 -9.22 7.48
CA LYS A 154 19.84 -7.85 7.57
C LYS A 154 18.67 -7.81 8.55
N LEU A 155 18.55 -6.68 9.25
CA LEU A 155 17.48 -6.42 10.21
C LEU A 155 16.58 -5.31 9.66
N TYR A 156 15.30 -5.57 9.63
CA TYR A 156 14.25 -4.64 9.23
C TYR A 156 13.29 -4.42 10.38
N THR A 157 12.92 -3.17 10.64
CA THR A 157 11.88 -2.84 11.62
C THR A 157 10.86 -1.92 10.94
N PHE A 158 9.61 -2.36 10.92
CA PHE A 158 8.50 -1.63 10.32
C PHE A 158 7.50 -1.22 11.40
N ARG A 159 6.98 -0.02 11.29
CA ARG A 159 5.77 0.38 12.03
C ARG A 159 4.56 -0.07 11.23
N VAL A 160 3.72 -0.92 11.81
CA VAL A 160 2.47 -1.40 11.21
C VAL A 160 1.33 -0.51 11.69
N LEU A 161 0.70 0.22 10.77
CA LEU A 161 -0.46 1.07 11.03
C LEU A 161 -1.75 0.36 10.64
N TYR A 162 -2.77 0.54 11.46
CA TYR A 162 -4.10 -0.04 11.28
C TYR A 162 -5.02 0.98 10.60
N GLU A 163 -5.37 0.76 9.31
CA GLU A 163 -6.15 1.67 8.50
C GLU A 163 -7.57 1.15 8.26
N THR A 164 -8.54 2.05 8.13
CA THR A 164 -9.96 1.72 7.94
C THR A 164 -10.49 2.11 6.57
N ASP A 165 -9.76 2.91 5.83
CA ASP A 165 -10.09 3.38 4.49
C ASP A 165 -9.80 2.33 3.39
N ASN A 166 -9.89 2.73 2.13
CA ASN A 166 -9.54 1.86 1.01
C ASN A 166 -8.02 1.63 0.94
N PRO A 167 -7.59 0.40 0.63
CA PRO A 167 -6.18 0.09 0.49
C PRO A 167 -5.47 0.94 -0.56
N GLU A 168 -4.37 1.57 -0.15
CA GLU A 168 -3.50 2.34 -1.05
C GLU A 168 -2.61 1.42 -1.91
N TYR A 169 -2.25 0.25 -1.38
CA TYR A 169 -1.41 -0.75 -2.04
C TYR A 169 -1.65 -2.15 -1.44
N HIS A 170 -1.28 -3.19 -2.18
CA HIS A 170 -1.38 -4.57 -1.72
C HIS A 170 -0.03 -5.18 -1.36
N THR A 171 1.05 -4.61 -1.90
CA THR A 171 2.40 -5.14 -1.70
C THR A 171 3.38 -4.01 -1.47
N LEU A 172 4.15 -4.12 -0.40
CA LEU A 172 5.38 -3.35 -0.18
C LEU A 172 6.55 -4.25 -0.56
N ALA A 173 7.26 -3.92 -1.64
CA ALA A 173 8.37 -4.70 -2.14
C ALA A 173 9.71 -4.05 -1.75
N ILE A 174 10.61 -4.86 -1.20
CA ILE A 174 11.97 -4.46 -0.85
C ILE A 174 12.89 -4.74 -2.04
N PHE A 175 13.55 -3.69 -2.53
CA PHE A 175 14.50 -3.78 -3.63
C PHE A 175 15.95 -3.69 -3.11
N PRO A 176 16.91 -4.28 -3.82
CA PRO A 176 18.32 -4.11 -3.48
C PRO A 176 18.71 -2.63 -3.59
N ASP A 177 19.69 -2.24 -2.82
CA ASP A 177 20.22 -0.87 -2.89
C ASP A 177 20.87 -0.63 -4.24
N PRO A 178 20.65 0.54 -4.87
CA PRO A 178 21.23 0.85 -6.16
C PRO A 178 22.75 0.94 -6.02
N SER A 179 23.48 0.23 -6.87
CA SER A 179 24.94 0.27 -6.92
C SER A 179 25.45 1.68 -7.25
N GLY A 180 26.31 2.25 -6.42
CA GLY A 180 26.95 3.54 -6.65
C GLY A 180 26.21 4.78 -6.15
N GLN A 181 25.11 4.62 -5.41
CA GLN A 181 24.39 5.73 -4.78
C GLN A 181 24.40 5.63 -3.25
N GLU A 182 25.51 5.96 -2.62
CA GLU A 182 25.59 6.10 -1.15
C GLU A 182 24.58 7.10 -0.58
N GLY A 183 24.05 7.99 -1.43
CA GLY A 183 23.02 8.97 -1.05
C GLY A 183 21.56 8.49 -1.15
N ALA A 184 21.29 7.30 -1.70
CA ALA A 184 19.91 6.83 -1.86
C ALA A 184 19.25 6.51 -0.52
N CYS A 185 20.02 6.12 0.49
CA CYS A 185 19.57 5.85 1.85
C CYS A 185 19.32 7.12 2.67
N ALA A 186 19.98 8.24 2.31
CA ALA A 186 19.92 9.49 3.07
C ALA A 186 18.72 10.39 2.74
N ARG A 187 17.91 10.07 1.72
CA ARG A 187 16.86 10.96 1.20
C ARG A 187 15.45 10.69 1.70
N VAL A 188 15.27 10.07 2.84
CA VAL A 188 13.92 9.92 3.43
C VAL A 188 13.73 10.88 4.60
N SER A 189 14.39 12.02 4.57
CA SER A 189 14.12 13.12 5.51
C SER A 189 13.33 14.22 4.80
N GLN A 190 12.03 14.02 4.60
CA GLN A 190 11.00 15.08 4.59
C GLN A 190 9.61 14.47 4.70
#